data_5c9a1f23e8b00feac9587af7857ff218
#
_entry.id   5c9a1f23e8b00feac9587af7857ff218
#
_cell.length_a   1.000
_cell.length_b   1.000
_cell.length_c   1.000
_cell.angle_alpha   90.00
_cell.angle_beta   90.00
_cell.angle_gamma   90.00
#
_symmetry.space_group_name_H-M   'P 1'
#
loop_
_entity.id
_entity.type
_entity.pdbx_description
1 polymer ?
#
loop_
_entity_poly.entity_id
_entity_poly.type
_entity_poly.pdbx_seq_one_letter_code
_entity_poly.pdbx_strand_id
1 'polypeptide(L)'
;MKKPTILVVTTDKDLLRAFYNVAIKLDMKLLPLAEVSSRDFLAQPWHAVIVDSTTPNIDGISLLSIVRSLSPFALRGLVVSSPDLQLLLRAVNEAQVHHIWVKPLSAKEITDALQHQTEIAGGRTLPLLLASAFESKTETGHGHSYRVAQYALALGHELGLNESELKALQLGCLFHDIGKLLLPEQLSQNQTSQIEQTLSRQHPVLGEQLAKSMDLPSEAIGIIKHHHERWDGQGYPGRLQSEMIPLLARIASIANAYDHLTESKGNKPPLSHSEVNALLKSEMGQAFDPRIIRVLLNLRETQDVWEVLERLTELPALAPVVQQALVLLEREDFDWREVAEVIAQDQNLVAQLLKLANSALTGLRRKVTSLTTALRVLGARPVRNLLLTMTVRPFLQAPSELKLWEHSLACGLVAKRLAQQTQLVDPEEVFTAGLLHDIGKTLLMRFSPQSYRRVQQIAQRQGCPTFIAERLIFSVTHAEVGSWLLERWRIPLPFCEAVASHHTPVSETKPLAWHLFWANQFIHFALGDMPLAKWGITSLLPPAFHPIFANPEKLVQEAIAQVKSVENALL
;
A
#
# COMPACT_ATOMS: atom_id res chain seq x y z
N MET A 1 19.78 5.62 -27.28
CA MET A 1 19.86 5.72 -25.80
C MET A 1 21.24 5.23 -25.37
N LYS A 2 21.92 5.93 -24.45
CA LYS A 2 23.19 5.44 -23.87
C LYS A 2 22.89 4.19 -23.05
N LYS A 3 23.72 3.15 -23.18
CA LYS A 3 23.57 1.91 -22.39
C LYS A 3 23.75 2.20 -20.90
N PRO A 4 22.95 1.54 -20.02
CA PRO A 4 23.13 1.64 -18.58
C PRO A 4 24.56 1.27 -18.18
N THR A 5 25.19 2.04 -17.31
CA THR A 5 26.59 1.85 -16.94
C THR A 5 26.73 1.37 -15.50
N ILE A 6 27.42 0.26 -15.32
CA ILE A 6 27.70 -0.37 -14.02
C ILE A 6 29.19 -0.20 -13.70
N LEU A 7 29.48 0.24 -12.47
CA LEU A 7 30.82 0.22 -11.91
C LEU A 7 30.97 -0.98 -10.98
N VAL A 8 31.98 -1.80 -11.17
CA VAL A 8 32.33 -2.89 -10.26
C VAL A 8 33.72 -2.67 -9.69
N VAL A 9 33.80 -2.61 -8.36
CA VAL A 9 35.02 -2.34 -7.60
C VAL A 9 35.44 -3.64 -6.91
N THR A 10 36.32 -4.39 -7.52
CA THR A 10 36.83 -5.65 -6.99
C THR A 10 38.20 -5.97 -7.61
N THR A 11 39.03 -6.70 -6.88
CA THR A 11 40.27 -7.34 -7.39
C THR A 11 40.04 -8.82 -7.71
N ASP A 12 38.86 -9.35 -7.37
CA ASP A 12 38.47 -10.73 -7.62
C ASP A 12 38.05 -10.90 -9.10
N LYS A 13 38.88 -11.64 -9.85
CA LYS A 13 38.69 -11.84 -11.29
C LYS A 13 37.45 -12.69 -11.61
N ASP A 14 37.11 -13.63 -10.76
CA ASP A 14 35.96 -14.51 -10.96
C ASP A 14 34.66 -13.74 -10.70
N LEU A 15 34.63 -12.91 -9.66
CA LEU A 15 33.54 -12.01 -9.36
C LEU A 15 33.34 -11.00 -10.51
N LEU A 16 34.40 -10.37 -10.98
CA LEU A 16 34.34 -9.44 -12.12
C LEU A 16 33.80 -10.11 -13.37
N ARG A 17 34.23 -11.33 -13.67
CA ARG A 17 33.76 -12.13 -14.81
C ARG A 17 32.28 -12.49 -14.70
N ALA A 18 31.81 -12.80 -13.47
CA ALA A 18 30.42 -13.09 -13.23
C ALA A 18 29.52 -11.86 -13.54
N PHE A 19 29.89 -10.68 -13.04
CA PHE A 19 29.18 -9.43 -13.35
C PHE A 19 29.25 -9.06 -14.83
N TYR A 20 30.40 -9.28 -15.49
CA TYR A 20 30.58 -9.01 -16.92
C TYR A 20 29.64 -9.85 -17.79
N ASN A 21 29.54 -11.14 -17.50
CA ASN A 21 28.66 -12.05 -18.23
C ASN A 21 27.16 -11.67 -18.09
N VAL A 22 26.76 -11.21 -16.91
CA VAL A 22 25.39 -10.73 -16.66
C VAL A 22 25.15 -9.37 -17.34
N ALA A 23 26.10 -8.45 -17.28
CA ALA A 23 26.00 -7.14 -17.93
C ALA A 23 25.81 -7.27 -19.45
N ILE A 24 26.54 -8.19 -20.10
CA ILE A 24 26.36 -8.46 -21.54
C ILE A 24 24.93 -8.95 -21.83
N LYS A 25 24.40 -9.89 -21.04
CA LYS A 25 23.04 -10.42 -21.21
C LYS A 25 21.96 -9.36 -21.06
N LEU A 26 22.19 -8.36 -20.20
CA LEU A 26 21.27 -7.28 -19.91
C LEU A 26 21.48 -6.02 -20.77
N ASP A 27 22.37 -6.08 -21.77
CA ASP A 27 22.77 -4.96 -22.63
C ASP A 27 23.27 -3.73 -21.86
N MET A 28 24.02 -3.98 -20.78
CA MET A 28 24.61 -2.95 -19.91
C MET A 28 26.11 -2.81 -20.18
N LYS A 29 26.66 -1.62 -19.94
CA LYS A 29 28.10 -1.36 -20.01
C LYS A 29 28.70 -1.54 -18.63
N LEU A 30 29.63 -2.49 -18.44
CA LEU A 30 30.37 -2.68 -17.21
C LEU A 30 31.73 -1.99 -17.32
N LEU A 31 32.11 -1.25 -16.29
CA LEU A 31 33.44 -0.63 -16.14
C LEU A 31 34.07 -1.12 -14.83
N PRO A 32 35.22 -1.77 -14.86
CA PRO A 32 36.01 -2.01 -13.65
C PRO A 32 36.63 -0.71 -13.14
N LEU A 33 36.85 -0.57 -11.84
CA LEU A 33 37.38 0.64 -11.24
C LEU A 33 38.73 1.05 -11.86
N ALA A 34 39.55 0.07 -12.25
CA ALA A 34 40.86 0.34 -12.88
C ALA A 34 40.78 1.12 -14.21
N GLU A 35 39.60 1.12 -14.86
CA GLU A 35 39.36 1.81 -16.13
C GLU A 35 38.67 3.17 -15.95
N VAL A 36 38.38 3.59 -14.70
CA VAL A 36 37.61 4.80 -14.40
C VAL A 36 38.52 5.84 -13.75
N SER A 37 38.74 6.98 -14.42
CA SER A 37 39.44 8.10 -13.81
C SER A 37 38.59 8.78 -12.71
N SER A 38 39.19 9.44 -11.74
CA SER A 38 38.50 10.20 -10.71
C SER A 38 37.53 11.24 -11.30
N ARG A 39 37.88 11.83 -12.46
CA ARG A 39 37.06 12.80 -13.17
C ARG A 39 35.83 12.12 -13.77
N ASP A 40 36.00 10.94 -14.39
CA ASP A 40 34.90 10.19 -14.98
C ASP A 40 33.97 9.63 -13.90
N PHE A 41 34.54 9.23 -12.77
CA PHE A 41 33.75 8.78 -11.62
C PHE A 41 32.77 9.86 -11.12
N LEU A 42 33.24 11.11 -11.05
CA LEU A 42 32.44 12.25 -10.58
C LEU A 42 31.46 12.77 -11.64
N ALA A 43 31.77 12.61 -12.94
CA ALA A 43 31.00 13.20 -14.03
C ALA A 43 29.94 12.26 -14.64
N GLN A 44 30.02 10.96 -14.39
CA GLN A 44 29.17 9.97 -15.03
C GLN A 44 27.97 9.58 -14.13
N PRO A 45 26.73 9.60 -14.64
CA PRO A 45 25.61 9.03 -13.93
C PRO A 45 25.73 7.50 -13.92
N TRP A 46 25.96 6.93 -12.74
CA TRP A 46 26.03 5.49 -12.54
C TRP A 46 24.63 4.89 -12.41
N HIS A 47 24.39 3.76 -13.09
CA HIS A 47 23.15 2.99 -12.91
C HIS A 47 23.30 1.98 -11.77
N ALA A 48 24.49 1.40 -11.61
CA ALA A 48 24.82 0.56 -10.48
C ALA A 48 26.29 0.74 -10.08
N VAL A 49 26.58 0.69 -8.79
CA VAL A 49 27.93 0.63 -8.24
C VAL A 49 27.99 -0.51 -7.24
N ILE A 50 28.81 -1.50 -7.52
CA ILE A 50 28.98 -2.69 -6.72
C ILE A 50 30.40 -2.71 -6.17
N VAL A 51 30.54 -2.83 -4.86
CA VAL A 51 31.83 -2.82 -4.19
C VAL A 51 32.03 -4.12 -3.43
N ASP A 52 33.16 -4.75 -3.69
CA ASP A 52 33.64 -5.90 -2.91
C ASP A 52 34.38 -5.39 -1.67
N SER A 53 33.87 -5.71 -0.49
CA SER A 53 34.43 -5.28 0.80
C SER A 53 35.86 -5.75 1.05
N THR A 54 36.30 -6.76 0.30
CA THR A 54 37.69 -7.29 0.40
C THR A 54 38.66 -6.60 -0.53
N THR A 55 38.26 -5.57 -1.28
CA THR A 55 39.14 -4.83 -2.19
C THR A 55 40.16 -4.04 -1.38
N PRO A 56 41.50 -4.29 -1.58
CA PRO A 56 42.55 -3.62 -0.82
C PRO A 56 42.49 -2.09 -1.02
N ASN A 57 42.80 -1.35 0.04
CA ASN A 57 42.94 0.13 0.02
C ASN A 57 41.66 0.90 -0.33
N ILE A 58 40.49 0.26 -0.31
CA ILE A 58 39.20 0.91 -0.56
C ILE A 58 38.27 0.63 0.61
N ASP A 59 37.82 1.68 1.31
CA ASP A 59 36.68 1.56 2.19
C ASP A 59 35.38 1.58 1.34
N GLY A 60 34.87 0.37 1.06
CA GLY A 60 33.71 0.18 0.19
C GLY A 60 32.46 0.93 0.67
N ILE A 61 32.27 1.07 1.98
CA ILE A 61 31.12 1.78 2.54
C ILE A 61 31.27 3.29 2.30
N SER A 62 32.43 3.86 2.56
CA SER A 62 32.70 5.27 2.27
C SER A 62 32.54 5.58 0.77
N LEU A 63 32.98 4.69 -0.11
CA LEU A 63 32.78 4.85 -1.55
C LEU A 63 31.29 4.82 -1.93
N LEU A 64 30.53 3.85 -1.41
CA LEU A 64 29.08 3.77 -1.67
C LEU A 64 28.31 4.95 -1.06
N SER A 65 28.77 5.52 0.05
CA SER A 65 28.22 6.75 0.63
C SER A 65 28.45 7.98 -0.28
N ILE A 66 29.63 8.07 -0.91
CA ILE A 66 29.92 9.09 -1.94
C ILE A 66 29.01 8.88 -3.15
N VAL A 67 28.84 7.64 -3.61
CA VAL A 67 27.92 7.31 -4.72
C VAL A 67 26.49 7.72 -4.38
N ARG A 68 26.05 7.51 -3.14
CA ARG A 68 24.74 7.97 -2.67
C ARG A 68 24.54 9.47 -2.87
N SER A 69 25.57 10.27 -2.65
CA SER A 69 25.50 11.73 -2.82
C SER A 69 25.60 12.18 -4.28
N LEU A 70 26.40 11.49 -5.09
CA LEU A 70 26.67 11.87 -6.50
C LEU A 70 25.66 11.26 -7.48
N SER A 71 25.22 10.05 -7.22
CA SER A 71 24.27 9.28 -8.03
C SER A 71 23.24 8.62 -7.11
N PRO A 72 22.31 9.38 -6.53
CA PRO A 72 21.37 8.89 -5.51
C PRO A 72 20.55 7.70 -5.98
N PHE A 73 20.34 7.60 -7.28
CA PHE A 73 19.53 6.58 -7.95
C PHE A 73 20.32 5.35 -8.42
N ALA A 74 21.67 5.39 -8.29
CA ALA A 74 22.46 4.22 -8.61
C ALA A 74 22.17 3.08 -7.63
N LEU A 75 22.05 1.85 -8.14
CA LEU A 75 22.06 0.68 -7.29
C LEU A 75 23.39 0.63 -6.54
N ARG A 76 23.33 0.59 -5.24
CA ARG A 76 24.49 0.43 -4.36
C ARG A 76 24.49 -0.99 -3.81
N GLY A 77 25.51 -1.76 -4.22
CA GLY A 77 25.67 -3.15 -3.83
C GLY A 77 26.98 -3.37 -3.09
N LEU A 78 26.94 -4.14 -2.02
CA LEU A 78 28.10 -4.56 -1.25
C LEU A 78 28.26 -6.08 -1.36
N VAL A 79 29.46 -6.54 -1.74
CA VAL A 79 29.82 -7.96 -1.74
C VAL A 79 30.73 -8.22 -0.54
N VAL A 80 30.39 -9.22 0.26
CA VAL A 80 31.15 -9.61 1.47
C VAL A 80 31.57 -11.07 1.40
N SER A 81 32.70 -11.43 1.98
CA SER A 81 33.14 -12.83 2.09
C SER A 81 32.52 -13.55 3.30
N SER A 82 32.25 -12.81 4.37
CA SER A 82 31.49 -13.28 5.54
C SER A 82 30.65 -12.13 6.08
N PRO A 83 29.43 -12.38 6.56
CA PRO A 83 28.60 -11.35 7.16
C PRO A 83 29.18 -10.94 8.53
N ASP A 84 29.77 -9.73 8.58
CA ASP A 84 30.14 -9.05 9.82
C ASP A 84 29.05 -8.03 10.17
N LEU A 85 28.48 -8.13 11.37
CA LEU A 85 27.39 -7.30 11.82
C LEU A 85 27.74 -5.79 11.79
N GLN A 86 28.95 -5.43 12.18
CA GLN A 86 29.43 -4.05 12.18
C GLN A 86 29.48 -3.49 10.75
N LEU A 87 30.03 -4.26 9.82
CA LEU A 87 30.11 -3.92 8.41
C LEU A 87 28.71 -3.77 7.79
N LEU A 88 27.79 -4.69 8.11
CA LEU A 88 26.42 -4.67 7.61
C LEU A 88 25.65 -3.45 8.13
N LEU A 89 25.77 -3.12 9.42
CA LEU A 89 25.15 -1.94 10.02
C LEU A 89 25.67 -0.64 9.38
N ARG A 90 26.98 -0.53 9.16
CA ARG A 90 27.56 0.61 8.44
C ARG A 90 27.06 0.69 7.00
N ALA A 91 27.01 -0.42 6.29
CA ALA A 91 26.51 -0.47 4.91
C ALA A 91 25.07 0.04 4.78
N VAL A 92 24.19 -0.34 5.72
CA VAL A 92 22.80 0.10 5.74
C VAL A 92 22.67 1.56 6.19
N ASN A 93 23.33 1.96 7.28
CA ASN A 93 23.12 3.27 7.89
C ASN A 93 23.87 4.39 7.14
N GLU A 94 25.14 4.16 6.72
CA GLU A 94 25.97 5.17 6.11
C GLU A 94 25.77 5.24 4.59
N ALA A 95 25.82 4.10 3.90
CA ALA A 95 25.76 4.02 2.45
C ALA A 95 24.37 3.73 1.88
N GLN A 96 23.42 3.29 2.72
CA GLN A 96 22.08 2.86 2.30
C GLN A 96 22.14 1.91 1.10
N VAL A 97 22.87 0.83 1.25
CA VAL A 97 23.05 -0.17 0.18
C VAL A 97 21.72 -0.86 -0.11
N HIS A 98 21.48 -1.15 -1.40
CA HIS A 98 20.26 -1.81 -1.84
C HIS A 98 20.39 -3.34 -1.79
N HIS A 99 21.60 -3.86 -2.01
CA HIS A 99 21.89 -5.29 -1.97
C HIS A 99 23.19 -5.58 -1.23
N ILE A 100 23.17 -6.66 -0.45
CA ILE A 100 24.37 -7.24 0.17
C ILE A 100 24.44 -8.68 -0.27
N TRP A 101 25.54 -9.04 -0.93
CA TRP A 101 25.79 -10.40 -1.39
C TRP A 101 26.91 -11.03 -0.57
N VAL A 102 26.77 -12.31 -0.30
CA VAL A 102 27.81 -13.12 0.35
C VAL A 102 28.43 -14.02 -0.72
N LYS A 103 29.76 -14.06 -0.80
CA LYS A 103 30.48 -14.95 -1.72
C LYS A 103 30.30 -16.43 -1.33
N PRO A 104 30.17 -17.36 -2.32
CA PRO A 104 30.20 -17.15 -3.78
C PRO A 104 28.85 -16.67 -4.33
N LEU A 105 28.87 -15.78 -5.32
CA LEU A 105 27.67 -15.27 -5.98
C LEU A 105 27.28 -16.12 -7.19
N SER A 106 25.99 -16.41 -7.34
CA SER A 106 25.46 -17.00 -8.55
C SER A 106 25.12 -15.94 -9.61
N ALA A 107 25.23 -16.32 -10.88
CA ALA A 107 24.82 -15.44 -11.99
C ALA A 107 23.32 -15.07 -11.92
N LYS A 108 22.50 -15.92 -11.30
CA LYS A 108 21.07 -15.66 -11.10
C LYS A 108 20.86 -14.52 -10.09
N GLU A 109 21.51 -14.55 -8.93
CA GLU A 109 21.40 -13.48 -7.91
C GLU A 109 21.83 -12.12 -8.46
N ILE A 110 22.91 -12.08 -9.27
CA ILE A 110 23.36 -10.86 -9.93
C ILE A 110 22.33 -10.40 -10.96
N THR A 111 21.78 -11.33 -11.76
CA THR A 111 20.79 -11.02 -12.80
C THR A 111 19.53 -10.46 -12.16
N ASP A 112 18.99 -11.13 -11.15
CA ASP A 112 17.75 -10.74 -10.47
C ASP A 112 17.88 -9.34 -9.86
N ALA A 113 19.01 -9.03 -9.21
CA ALA A 113 19.26 -7.72 -8.64
C ALA A 113 19.42 -6.61 -9.69
N LEU A 114 20.14 -6.87 -10.78
CA LEU A 114 20.34 -5.88 -11.86
C LEU A 114 19.11 -5.72 -12.75
N GLN A 115 18.31 -6.79 -12.98
CA GLN A 115 17.04 -6.71 -13.69
C GLN A 115 15.98 -5.98 -12.88
N HIS A 116 15.86 -6.26 -11.60
CA HIS A 116 15.00 -5.47 -10.71
C HIS A 116 15.36 -3.99 -10.74
N GLN A 117 16.65 -3.65 -10.90
CA GLN A 117 17.06 -2.26 -10.99
C GLN A 117 16.80 -1.65 -12.38
N THR A 118 16.89 -2.40 -13.47
CA THR A 118 16.45 -1.92 -14.79
C THR A 118 14.95 -1.75 -14.85
N GLU A 119 14.18 -2.56 -14.12
CA GLU A 119 12.76 -2.36 -13.87
C GLU A 119 12.50 -1.19 -12.90
N ILE A 120 13.36 -0.97 -11.91
CA ILE A 120 13.34 0.17 -10.99
C ILE A 120 13.82 1.46 -11.69
N ALA A 121 14.89 1.44 -12.47
CA ALA A 121 15.42 2.60 -13.21
C ALA A 121 14.62 2.92 -14.48
N GLY A 122 13.94 1.96 -15.07
CA GLY A 122 13.03 2.13 -16.22
C GLY A 122 11.56 2.08 -15.85
N GLY A 123 11.22 1.85 -14.61
CA GLY A 123 9.86 1.52 -14.20
C GLY A 123 9.40 2.25 -12.93
N ARG A 124 8.22 2.07 -12.60
CA ARG A 124 7.25 2.67 -11.71
C ARG A 124 7.69 2.90 -10.24
N THR A 125 8.79 2.32 -9.74
CA THR A 125 9.10 2.28 -8.29
C THR A 125 9.84 3.52 -7.79
N LEU A 126 10.85 3.99 -8.52
CA LEU A 126 11.63 5.16 -8.10
C LEU A 126 10.80 6.45 -8.05
N PRO A 127 9.97 6.75 -9.06
CA PRO A 127 9.05 7.88 -8.99
C PRO A 127 8.11 7.81 -7.78
N LEU A 128 7.63 6.62 -7.44
CA LEU A 128 6.77 6.40 -6.27
C LEU A 128 7.50 6.64 -4.95
N LEU A 129 8.74 6.18 -4.83
CA LEU A 129 9.57 6.40 -3.64
C LEU A 129 9.88 7.89 -3.44
N LEU A 130 10.21 8.59 -4.52
CA LEU A 130 10.45 10.03 -4.46
C LEU A 130 9.17 10.81 -4.14
N ALA A 131 8.05 10.45 -4.75
CA ALA A 131 6.75 11.06 -4.46
C ALA A 131 6.36 10.83 -2.98
N SER A 132 6.53 9.61 -2.47
CA SER A 132 6.25 9.26 -1.07
C SER A 132 7.18 9.98 -0.08
N ALA A 133 8.48 10.05 -0.37
CA ALA A 133 9.43 10.80 0.45
C ALA A 133 9.14 12.31 0.45
N PHE A 134 8.61 12.82 -0.63
CA PHE A 134 8.17 14.19 -0.78
C PHE A 134 6.88 14.45 0.03
N GLU A 135 5.87 13.58 -0.11
CA GLU A 135 4.59 13.71 0.59
C GLU A 135 4.74 13.66 2.12
N SER A 136 5.74 12.93 2.64
CA SER A 136 6.03 12.92 4.08
C SER A 136 6.39 14.30 4.66
N LYS A 137 6.76 15.25 3.79
CA LYS A 137 7.07 16.65 4.16
C LYS A 137 5.95 17.64 3.85
N THR A 138 4.84 17.20 3.28
CA THR A 138 3.73 18.06 2.87
C THR A 138 2.43 17.70 3.59
N GLU A 139 1.51 18.66 3.72
CA GLU A 139 0.20 18.47 4.35
C GLU A 139 -0.80 17.63 3.52
N THR A 140 -0.45 17.25 2.30
CA THR A 140 -1.36 16.56 1.37
C THR A 140 -1.70 15.12 1.78
N GLY A 141 -1.08 14.60 2.84
CA GLY A 141 -1.31 13.24 3.33
C GLY A 141 -0.59 12.16 2.51
N HIS A 142 -0.21 11.09 3.19
CA HIS A 142 0.50 9.98 2.55
C HIS A 142 -0.31 9.39 1.39
N GLY A 143 0.31 9.24 0.22
CA GLY A 143 -0.26 8.59 -0.94
C GLY A 143 -1.14 9.47 -1.85
N HIS A 144 -1.22 10.78 -1.62
CA HIS A 144 -1.96 11.72 -2.46
C HIS A 144 -1.56 11.64 -3.94
N SER A 145 -0.29 11.88 -4.25
CA SER A 145 0.20 11.87 -5.64
C SER A 145 -0.01 10.51 -6.32
N TYR A 146 0.08 9.43 -5.54
CA TYR A 146 -0.20 8.10 -6.05
C TYR A 146 -1.69 7.91 -6.39
N ARG A 147 -2.62 8.31 -5.51
CA ARG A 147 -4.05 8.24 -5.79
C ARG A 147 -4.43 9.12 -6.98
N VAL A 148 -3.90 10.35 -7.05
CA VAL A 148 -4.09 11.26 -8.20
C VAL A 148 -3.63 10.59 -9.49
N ALA A 149 -2.45 9.95 -9.49
CA ALA A 149 -1.97 9.22 -10.66
C ALA A 149 -2.89 8.08 -11.06
N GLN A 150 -3.45 7.31 -10.10
CA GLN A 150 -4.37 6.22 -10.41
C GLN A 150 -5.71 6.71 -10.95
N TYR A 151 -6.28 7.78 -10.38
CA TYR A 151 -7.50 8.39 -10.91
C TYR A 151 -7.29 8.95 -12.33
N ALA A 152 -6.15 9.62 -12.54
CA ALA A 152 -5.79 10.15 -13.86
C ALA A 152 -5.62 9.02 -14.90
N LEU A 153 -4.95 7.92 -14.54
CA LEU A 153 -4.80 6.75 -15.41
C LEU A 153 -6.14 6.11 -15.76
N ALA A 154 -7.07 6.00 -14.80
CA ALA A 154 -8.41 5.49 -15.08
C ALA A 154 -9.14 6.37 -16.12
N LEU A 155 -9.08 7.69 -15.96
CA LEU A 155 -9.62 8.64 -16.94
C LEU A 155 -8.91 8.56 -18.29
N GLY A 156 -7.57 8.45 -18.29
CA GLY A 156 -6.75 8.33 -19.48
C GLY A 156 -7.08 7.09 -20.31
N HIS A 157 -7.30 5.95 -19.67
CA HIS A 157 -7.73 4.73 -20.33
C HIS A 157 -9.12 4.88 -20.98
N GLU A 158 -10.08 5.49 -20.30
CA GLU A 158 -11.42 5.73 -20.85
C GLU A 158 -11.41 6.77 -21.98
N LEU A 159 -10.46 7.69 -21.99
CA LEU A 159 -10.24 8.65 -23.05
C LEU A 159 -9.43 8.09 -24.23
N GLY A 160 -8.95 6.83 -24.14
CA GLY A 160 -8.22 6.14 -25.19
C GLY A 160 -6.77 6.59 -25.35
N LEU A 161 -6.11 7.07 -24.30
CA LEU A 161 -4.70 7.44 -24.34
C LEU A 161 -3.81 6.22 -24.65
N ASN A 162 -2.76 6.44 -25.44
CA ASN A 162 -1.77 5.42 -25.73
C ASN A 162 -0.80 5.18 -24.55
N GLU A 163 0.02 4.11 -24.63
CA GLU A 163 0.94 3.77 -23.53
C GLU A 163 1.96 4.85 -23.19
N SER A 164 2.45 5.61 -24.18
CA SER A 164 3.40 6.70 -23.94
C SER A 164 2.74 7.85 -23.18
N GLU A 165 1.52 8.22 -23.57
CA GLU A 165 0.72 9.24 -22.89
C GLU A 165 0.35 8.81 -21.47
N LEU A 166 -0.02 7.54 -21.26
CA LEU A 166 -0.31 6.99 -19.93
C LEU A 166 0.92 7.00 -19.02
N LYS A 167 2.11 6.66 -19.54
CA LYS A 167 3.36 6.75 -18.78
C LYS A 167 3.69 8.21 -18.42
N ALA A 168 3.54 9.14 -19.35
CA ALA A 168 3.75 10.55 -19.08
C ALA A 168 2.73 11.09 -18.07
N LEU A 169 1.45 10.68 -18.18
CA LEU A 169 0.39 11.03 -17.23
C LEU A 169 0.71 10.53 -15.83
N GLN A 170 1.15 9.28 -15.70
CA GLN A 170 1.56 8.70 -14.43
C GLN A 170 2.70 9.49 -13.78
N LEU A 171 3.78 9.73 -14.52
CA LEU A 171 4.94 10.47 -14.02
C LEU A 171 4.57 11.91 -13.65
N GLY A 172 3.84 12.59 -14.52
CA GLY A 172 3.41 13.97 -14.28
C GLY A 172 2.53 14.09 -13.03
N CYS A 173 1.59 13.17 -12.82
CA CYS A 173 0.75 13.15 -11.63
C CYS A 173 1.53 12.80 -10.35
N LEU A 174 2.50 11.87 -10.42
CA LEU A 174 3.34 11.55 -9.27
C LEU A 174 4.20 12.74 -8.81
N PHE A 175 4.61 13.59 -9.74
CA PHE A 175 5.48 14.72 -9.46
C PHE A 175 4.80 16.09 -9.58
N HIS A 176 3.47 16.17 -9.73
CA HIS A 176 2.77 17.44 -9.99
C HIS A 176 3.12 18.53 -8.97
N ASP A 177 3.30 18.13 -7.73
CA ASP A 177 3.58 19.01 -6.59
C ASP A 177 5.07 19.10 -6.20
N ILE A 178 5.99 18.51 -6.96
CA ILE A 178 7.43 18.43 -6.60
C ILE A 178 8.07 19.79 -6.34
N GLY A 179 7.56 20.84 -6.98
CA GLY A 179 8.04 22.20 -6.78
C GLY A 179 7.83 22.74 -5.37
N LYS A 180 6.94 22.15 -4.58
CA LYS A 180 6.74 22.49 -3.16
C LYS A 180 8.00 22.26 -2.32
N LEU A 181 8.91 21.36 -2.76
CA LEU A 181 10.21 21.14 -2.11
C LEU A 181 11.10 22.38 -2.09
N LEU A 182 10.94 23.28 -3.04
CA LEU A 182 11.72 24.50 -3.15
C LEU A 182 11.07 25.70 -2.45
N LEU A 183 9.88 25.51 -1.89
CA LEU A 183 9.23 26.54 -1.07
C LEU A 183 9.76 26.51 0.35
N PRO A 184 9.83 27.68 1.04
CA PRO A 184 10.20 27.74 2.45
C PRO A 184 9.27 26.88 3.33
N GLU A 185 9.83 26.13 4.29
CA GLU A 185 9.07 25.22 5.18
C GLU A 185 7.94 25.93 5.95
N GLN A 186 8.10 27.22 6.25
CA GLN A 186 7.11 28.02 6.95
C GLN A 186 5.82 28.24 6.15
N LEU A 187 5.84 28.02 4.84
CA LEU A 187 4.66 28.16 3.97
C LEU A 187 3.78 26.89 3.93
N SER A 188 4.24 25.80 4.50
CA SER A 188 3.50 24.53 4.47
C SER A 188 2.40 24.42 5.53
N GLN A 189 2.46 25.24 6.61
CA GLN A 189 1.62 25.00 7.78
C GLN A 189 0.43 25.95 8.00
N ASN A 190 0.41 27.17 7.42
CA ASN A 190 -0.74 28.08 7.54
C ASN A 190 -0.71 29.16 6.45
N GLN A 191 -1.37 28.93 5.34
CA GLN A 191 -1.50 29.91 4.25
C GLN A 191 -2.53 31.00 4.59
N THR A 192 -2.26 31.83 5.58
CA THR A 192 -3.18 32.88 6.05
C THR A 192 -2.95 34.23 5.36
N SER A 193 -1.74 34.46 4.85
CA SER A 193 -1.41 35.74 4.19
C SER A 193 -1.46 35.66 2.65
N GLN A 194 -1.75 36.78 2.02
CA GLN A 194 -1.79 36.91 0.56
C GLN A 194 -0.41 36.65 -0.09
N ILE A 195 0.66 36.92 0.66
CA ILE A 195 2.05 36.66 0.25
C ILE A 195 2.31 35.16 0.20
N GLU A 196 1.90 34.42 1.22
CA GLU A 196 2.03 32.96 1.30
C GLU A 196 1.28 32.26 0.17
N GLN A 197 0.05 32.70 -0.12
CA GLN A 197 -0.72 32.18 -1.26
C GLN A 197 -0.02 32.46 -2.61
N THR A 198 0.59 33.65 -2.76
CA THR A 198 1.30 34.00 -3.99
C THR A 198 2.56 33.17 -4.16
N LEU A 199 3.31 32.93 -3.08
CA LEU A 199 4.50 32.08 -3.09
C LEU A 199 4.13 30.60 -3.36
N SER A 200 3.08 30.10 -2.72
CA SER A 200 2.58 28.74 -2.95
C SER A 200 2.23 28.51 -4.43
N ARG A 201 1.68 29.50 -5.13
CA ARG A 201 1.38 29.43 -6.58
C ARG A 201 2.62 29.34 -7.48
N GLN A 202 3.83 29.45 -6.94
CA GLN A 202 5.08 29.28 -7.71
C GLN A 202 5.49 27.82 -7.89
N HIS A 203 4.93 26.87 -7.08
CA HIS A 203 5.37 25.48 -7.15
C HIS A 203 5.25 24.83 -8.55
N PRO A 204 4.27 25.16 -9.44
CA PRO A 204 4.26 24.56 -10.77
C PRO A 204 5.45 25.01 -11.64
N VAL A 205 5.87 26.27 -11.51
CA VAL A 205 7.03 26.80 -12.24
C VAL A 205 8.33 26.23 -11.69
N LEU A 206 8.45 26.15 -10.36
CA LEU A 206 9.60 25.52 -9.69
C LEU A 206 9.66 24.02 -10.00
N GLY A 207 8.51 23.37 -10.03
CA GLY A 207 8.37 21.96 -10.40
C GLY A 207 8.77 21.70 -11.86
N GLU A 208 8.42 22.59 -12.78
CA GLU A 208 8.88 22.52 -14.18
C GLU A 208 10.42 22.54 -14.26
N GLN A 209 11.07 23.41 -13.48
CA GLN A 209 12.55 23.51 -13.47
C GLN A 209 13.19 22.24 -12.93
N LEU A 210 12.67 21.70 -11.80
CA LEU A 210 13.13 20.43 -11.25
C LEU A 210 12.91 19.27 -12.23
N ALA A 211 11.73 19.16 -12.82
CA ALA A 211 11.40 18.09 -13.75
C ALA A 211 12.27 18.12 -15.00
N LYS A 212 12.64 19.30 -15.51
CA LYS A 212 13.62 19.46 -16.59
C LYS A 212 15.02 18.98 -16.17
N SER A 213 15.45 19.28 -14.95
CA SER A 213 16.76 18.82 -14.44
C SER A 213 16.81 17.31 -14.23
N MET A 214 15.64 16.66 -14.06
CA MET A 214 15.47 15.22 -13.94
C MET A 214 15.29 14.52 -15.30
N ASP A 215 15.32 15.24 -16.40
CA ASP A 215 15.12 14.74 -17.77
C ASP A 215 13.77 13.98 -17.93
N LEU A 216 12.71 14.50 -17.29
CA LEU A 216 11.38 13.94 -17.45
C LEU A 216 10.81 14.21 -18.85
N PRO A 217 9.89 13.35 -19.36
CA PRO A 217 9.21 13.58 -20.62
C PRO A 217 8.51 14.95 -20.68
N SER A 218 8.52 15.61 -21.83
CA SER A 218 7.92 16.94 -22.04
C SER A 218 6.44 16.99 -21.64
N GLU A 219 5.70 15.91 -21.90
CA GLU A 219 4.29 15.76 -21.54
C GLU A 219 4.09 15.72 -20.03
N ALA A 220 4.97 15.00 -19.30
CA ALA A 220 4.95 14.97 -17.83
C ALA A 220 5.30 16.35 -17.25
N ILE A 221 6.29 17.05 -17.82
CA ILE A 221 6.64 18.42 -17.45
C ILE A 221 5.45 19.36 -17.68
N GLY A 222 4.72 19.17 -18.78
CA GLY A 222 3.48 19.92 -19.09
C GLY A 222 2.40 19.76 -18.02
N ILE A 223 2.25 18.57 -17.45
CA ILE A 223 1.34 18.30 -16.33
C ILE A 223 1.79 19.08 -15.09
N ILE A 224 3.06 18.93 -14.69
CA ILE A 224 3.64 19.57 -13.50
C ILE A 224 3.44 21.09 -13.56
N LYS A 225 3.62 21.70 -14.72
CA LYS A 225 3.48 23.13 -14.92
C LYS A 225 2.03 23.60 -14.92
N HIS A 226 1.11 22.84 -15.53
CA HIS A 226 -0.22 23.32 -15.91
C HIS A 226 -1.38 22.65 -15.16
N HIS A 227 -1.14 21.84 -14.12
CA HIS A 227 -2.22 21.16 -13.38
C HIS A 227 -3.13 22.11 -12.56
N HIS A 228 -2.75 23.37 -12.42
CA HIS A 228 -3.58 24.43 -11.82
C HIS A 228 -4.21 25.39 -12.82
N GLU A 229 -4.07 25.12 -14.14
CA GLU A 229 -4.84 25.85 -15.14
C GLU A 229 -6.31 25.49 -15.06
N ARG A 230 -7.17 26.48 -15.34
CA ARG A 230 -8.61 26.32 -15.35
C ARG A 230 -9.15 26.44 -16.77
N TRP A 231 -10.18 25.69 -17.07
CA TRP A 231 -10.82 25.70 -18.39
C TRP A 231 -11.25 27.09 -18.83
N ASP A 232 -11.69 27.94 -17.88
CA ASP A 232 -12.12 29.32 -18.08
C ASP A 232 -10.97 30.34 -18.25
N GLY A 233 -9.70 29.92 -18.12
CA GLY A 233 -8.52 30.79 -18.23
C GLY A 233 -8.20 31.58 -16.95
N GLN A 234 -8.90 31.33 -15.84
CA GLN A 234 -8.61 31.99 -14.56
C GLN A 234 -7.58 31.23 -13.70
N GLY A 235 -6.95 30.21 -14.28
CA GLY A 235 -5.91 29.40 -13.64
C GLY A 235 -4.54 30.05 -13.61
N TYR A 236 -3.52 29.26 -13.26
CA TYR A 236 -2.11 29.66 -13.24
C TYR A 236 -1.21 28.47 -13.59
N PRO A 237 0.05 28.70 -14.00
CA PRO A 237 0.76 29.98 -14.12
C PRO A 237 0.53 30.69 -15.45
N GLY A 238 0.10 29.99 -16.51
CA GLY A 238 0.03 30.52 -17.89
C GLY A 238 -1.28 31.17 -18.24
N ARG A 239 -2.34 31.03 -17.45
CA ARG A 239 -3.72 31.48 -17.75
C ARG A 239 -4.21 30.94 -19.08
N LEU A 240 -3.87 29.69 -19.36
CA LEU A 240 -4.31 29.00 -20.56
C LEU A 240 -5.81 28.71 -20.46
N GLN A 241 -6.50 28.79 -21.59
CA GLN A 241 -7.95 28.59 -21.67
C GLN A 241 -8.30 27.40 -22.55
N SER A 242 -9.30 26.63 -22.15
CA SER A 242 -9.90 25.56 -22.94
C SER A 242 -8.84 24.53 -23.44
N GLU A 243 -8.80 24.28 -24.74
CA GLU A 243 -7.90 23.30 -25.35
C GLU A 243 -6.43 23.77 -25.45
N MET A 244 -6.14 25.04 -25.14
CA MET A 244 -4.75 25.50 -24.97
C MET A 244 -4.05 24.82 -23.77
N ILE A 245 -4.83 24.36 -22.78
CA ILE A 245 -4.30 23.56 -21.67
C ILE A 245 -4.00 22.17 -22.22
N PRO A 246 -2.77 21.63 -22.02
CA PRO A 246 -2.44 20.27 -22.45
C PRO A 246 -3.45 19.24 -21.92
N LEU A 247 -3.86 18.27 -22.75
CA LEU A 247 -4.89 17.29 -22.38
C LEU A 247 -4.53 16.56 -21.08
N LEU A 248 -3.27 16.12 -20.95
CA LEU A 248 -2.82 15.38 -19.75
C LEU A 248 -2.86 16.26 -18.49
N ALA A 249 -2.62 17.58 -18.61
CA ALA A 249 -2.75 18.51 -17.49
C ALA A 249 -4.22 18.71 -17.07
N ARG A 250 -5.16 18.74 -18.04
CA ARG A 250 -6.60 18.78 -17.76
C ARG A 250 -7.08 17.54 -17.01
N ILE A 251 -6.58 16.35 -17.40
CA ILE A 251 -6.88 15.09 -16.70
C ILE A 251 -6.31 15.13 -15.28
N ALA A 252 -5.06 15.54 -15.11
CA ALA A 252 -4.40 15.64 -13.81
C ALA A 252 -5.10 16.63 -12.87
N SER A 253 -5.55 17.77 -13.38
CA SER A 253 -6.30 18.79 -12.62
C SER A 253 -7.58 18.22 -12.02
N ILE A 254 -8.36 17.46 -12.81
CA ILE A 254 -9.59 16.81 -12.34
C ILE A 254 -9.29 15.71 -11.32
N ALA A 255 -8.27 14.87 -11.57
CA ALA A 255 -7.88 13.81 -10.66
C ALA A 255 -7.40 14.37 -9.30
N ASN A 256 -6.63 15.46 -9.33
CA ASN A 256 -6.16 16.17 -8.13
C ASN A 256 -7.33 16.75 -7.34
N ALA A 257 -8.26 17.44 -8.02
CA ALA A 257 -9.46 17.98 -7.37
C ALA A 257 -10.32 16.86 -6.77
N TYR A 258 -10.48 15.75 -7.47
CA TYR A 258 -11.23 14.60 -7.00
C TYR A 258 -10.65 14.01 -5.71
N ASP A 259 -9.34 13.80 -5.64
CA ASP A 259 -8.67 13.33 -4.42
C ASP A 259 -8.91 14.29 -3.25
N HIS A 260 -8.81 15.59 -3.51
CA HIS A 260 -9.06 16.60 -2.49
C HIS A 260 -10.50 16.65 -1.97
N LEU A 261 -11.47 16.25 -2.77
CA LEU A 261 -12.89 16.23 -2.39
C LEU A 261 -13.26 14.95 -1.62
N THR A 262 -12.57 13.83 -1.90
CA THR A 262 -12.91 12.51 -1.40
C THR A 262 -12.05 12.03 -0.24
N GLU A 263 -10.99 12.76 0.10
CA GLU A 263 -10.13 12.45 1.24
C GLU A 263 -10.34 13.42 2.40
N SER A 264 -10.23 12.92 3.62
CA SER A 264 -10.31 13.74 4.83
C SER A 264 -9.09 14.66 4.93
N LYS A 265 -9.30 15.93 5.28
CA LYS A 265 -8.24 16.91 5.52
C LYS A 265 -8.32 17.43 6.95
N GLY A 266 -7.39 16.99 7.79
CA GLY A 266 -7.40 17.36 9.19
C GLY A 266 -8.74 16.98 9.84
N ASN A 267 -9.49 17.97 10.35
CA ASN A 267 -10.78 17.77 11.00
C ASN A 267 -11.99 17.83 10.03
N LYS A 268 -11.78 18.01 8.72
CA LYS A 268 -12.88 18.04 7.75
C LYS A 268 -13.10 16.65 7.18
N PRO A 269 -14.33 16.09 7.31
CA PRO A 269 -14.67 14.83 6.68
C PRO A 269 -14.67 14.97 5.15
N PRO A 270 -14.51 13.87 4.40
CA PRO A 270 -14.68 13.86 2.95
C PRO A 270 -16.12 14.25 2.59
N LEU A 271 -16.30 14.82 1.41
CA LEU A 271 -17.64 15.12 0.89
C LEU A 271 -18.38 13.83 0.55
N SER A 272 -19.69 13.84 0.71
CA SER A 272 -20.56 12.74 0.28
C SER A 272 -20.51 12.56 -1.24
N HIS A 273 -20.93 11.37 -1.69
CA HIS A 273 -20.99 11.03 -3.11
C HIS A 273 -21.83 12.06 -3.91
N SER A 274 -22.96 12.47 -3.38
CA SER A 274 -23.86 13.45 -3.98
C SER A 274 -23.25 14.83 -4.05
N GLU A 275 -22.57 15.29 -2.98
CA GLU A 275 -21.89 16.59 -2.96
C GLU A 275 -20.72 16.64 -3.95
N VAL A 276 -19.90 15.59 -4.03
CA VAL A 276 -18.82 15.49 -5.02
C VAL A 276 -19.38 15.58 -6.44
N ASN A 277 -20.45 14.82 -6.75
CA ASN A 277 -21.08 14.86 -8.07
C ASN A 277 -21.68 16.22 -8.40
N ALA A 278 -22.32 16.87 -7.43
CA ALA A 278 -22.89 18.22 -7.61
C ALA A 278 -21.79 19.24 -7.89
N LEU A 279 -20.69 19.21 -7.12
CA LEU A 279 -19.58 20.14 -7.30
C LEU A 279 -18.86 19.94 -8.64
N LEU A 280 -18.59 18.68 -9.03
CA LEU A 280 -17.99 18.40 -10.34
C LEU A 280 -18.85 18.89 -11.50
N LYS A 281 -20.19 18.76 -11.38
CA LYS A 281 -21.13 19.28 -12.39
C LYS A 281 -21.14 20.82 -12.43
N SER A 282 -21.07 21.50 -11.28
CA SER A 282 -21.07 22.97 -11.23
C SER A 282 -19.79 23.58 -11.79
N GLU A 283 -18.65 22.90 -11.63
CA GLU A 283 -17.34 23.37 -12.14
C GLU A 283 -17.09 22.97 -13.61
N MET A 284 -18.01 22.24 -14.23
CA MET A 284 -17.92 21.82 -15.63
C MET A 284 -17.96 23.06 -16.57
N GLY A 285 -16.93 23.22 -17.37
CA GLY A 285 -16.77 24.38 -18.26
C GLY A 285 -16.26 25.65 -17.56
N GLN A 286 -16.07 25.61 -16.25
CA GLN A 286 -15.41 26.67 -15.47
C GLN A 286 -13.99 26.22 -15.11
N ALA A 287 -13.82 25.44 -14.03
CA ALA A 287 -12.51 24.91 -13.66
C ALA A 287 -12.07 23.78 -14.59
N PHE A 288 -12.99 22.92 -15.03
CA PHE A 288 -12.66 21.65 -15.66
C PHE A 288 -13.21 21.47 -17.06
N ASP A 289 -12.49 20.69 -17.88
CA ASP A 289 -12.93 20.27 -19.22
C ASP A 289 -14.25 19.47 -19.12
N PRO A 290 -15.32 19.93 -19.80
CA PRO A 290 -16.62 19.25 -19.75
C PRO A 290 -16.60 17.80 -20.23
N ARG A 291 -15.70 17.46 -21.17
CA ARG A 291 -15.59 16.09 -21.71
C ARG A 291 -15.04 15.14 -20.66
N ILE A 292 -13.99 15.57 -19.94
CA ILE A 292 -13.33 14.74 -18.93
C ILE A 292 -14.24 14.55 -17.71
N ILE A 293 -14.94 15.59 -17.27
CA ILE A 293 -15.95 15.48 -16.20
C ILE A 293 -17.05 14.46 -16.56
N ARG A 294 -17.55 14.48 -17.81
CA ARG A 294 -18.54 13.47 -18.24
C ARG A 294 -17.98 12.05 -18.15
N VAL A 295 -16.72 11.85 -18.55
CA VAL A 295 -16.06 10.53 -18.43
C VAL A 295 -15.96 10.12 -16.96
N LEU A 296 -15.53 11.02 -16.08
CA LEU A 296 -15.48 10.74 -14.64
C LEU A 296 -16.85 10.36 -14.08
N LEU A 297 -17.88 11.13 -14.38
CA LEU A 297 -19.25 10.87 -13.89
C LEU A 297 -19.82 9.55 -14.43
N ASN A 298 -19.46 9.14 -15.66
CA ASN A 298 -19.88 7.86 -16.25
C ASN A 298 -19.15 6.66 -15.65
N LEU A 299 -17.92 6.84 -15.13
CA LEU A 299 -17.20 5.79 -14.41
C LEU A 299 -17.82 5.51 -13.05
N ARG A 300 -18.34 6.52 -12.39
CA ARG A 300 -18.83 6.47 -11.03
C ARG A 300 -20.17 5.74 -10.92
N GLU A 301 -20.42 5.17 -9.75
CA GLU A 301 -21.74 4.64 -9.41
C GLU A 301 -22.77 5.77 -9.37
N THR A 302 -23.99 5.49 -9.75
CA THR A 302 -25.05 6.52 -9.78
C THR A 302 -25.75 6.67 -8.43
N GLN A 303 -25.76 5.61 -7.62
CA GLN A 303 -26.41 5.59 -6.31
C GLN A 303 -25.38 5.83 -5.20
N ASP A 304 -25.80 6.58 -4.18
CA ASP A 304 -24.99 6.74 -2.98
C ASP A 304 -25.00 5.45 -2.16
N VAL A 305 -23.81 4.92 -1.89
CA VAL A 305 -23.64 3.67 -1.12
C VAL A 305 -24.28 3.80 0.26
N TRP A 306 -24.08 4.94 0.94
CA TRP A 306 -24.59 5.13 2.30
C TRP A 306 -26.12 5.18 2.34
N GLU A 307 -26.76 5.90 1.39
CA GLU A 307 -28.21 5.96 1.31
C GLU A 307 -28.84 4.57 1.12
N VAL A 308 -28.20 3.72 0.34
CA VAL A 308 -28.70 2.36 0.10
C VAL A 308 -28.42 1.46 1.29
N LEU A 309 -27.23 1.50 1.86
CA LEU A 309 -26.86 0.70 3.04
C LEU A 309 -27.74 1.02 4.24
N GLU A 310 -28.11 2.29 4.44
CA GLU A 310 -29.02 2.70 5.52
C GLU A 310 -30.45 2.18 5.34
N ARG A 311 -30.89 2.02 4.08
CA ARG A 311 -32.23 1.50 3.74
C ARG A 311 -32.30 -0.02 3.70
N LEU A 312 -31.14 -0.72 3.71
CA LEU A 312 -31.13 -2.18 3.72
C LEU A 312 -31.68 -2.70 5.05
N THR A 313 -32.91 -3.25 4.99
CA THR A 313 -33.54 -3.93 6.12
C THR A 313 -32.92 -5.29 6.42
N GLU A 314 -32.25 -5.88 5.44
CA GLU A 314 -31.57 -7.18 5.52
C GLU A 314 -30.06 -7.04 5.40
N LEU A 315 -29.45 -6.23 6.28
CA LEU A 315 -28.01 -6.31 6.47
C LEU A 315 -27.66 -7.71 7.00
N PRO A 316 -26.45 -8.22 6.67
CA PRO A 316 -25.95 -9.39 7.35
C PRO A 316 -26.05 -9.16 8.86
N ALA A 317 -27.06 -9.75 9.50
CA ALA A 317 -27.18 -9.67 10.94
C ALA A 317 -26.35 -10.78 11.57
N LEU A 318 -25.65 -10.47 12.67
CA LEU A 318 -25.14 -11.52 13.54
C LEU A 318 -26.31 -12.41 13.96
N ALA A 319 -26.16 -13.74 13.82
CA ALA A 319 -27.15 -14.65 14.32
C ALA A 319 -27.51 -14.28 15.79
N PRO A 320 -28.78 -14.24 16.18
CA PRO A 320 -29.16 -13.81 17.54
C PRO A 320 -28.40 -14.54 18.64
N VAL A 321 -28.12 -15.82 18.44
CA VAL A 321 -27.32 -16.66 19.34
C VAL A 321 -25.89 -16.12 19.48
N VAL A 322 -25.25 -15.72 18.36
CA VAL A 322 -23.91 -15.18 18.38
C VAL A 322 -23.88 -13.82 19.07
N GLN A 323 -24.84 -12.95 18.75
CA GLN A 323 -24.93 -11.63 19.37
C GLN A 323 -25.10 -11.72 20.88
N GLN A 324 -25.99 -12.62 21.37
CA GLN A 324 -26.18 -12.85 22.80
C GLN A 324 -24.93 -13.41 23.47
N ALA A 325 -24.27 -14.39 22.83
CA ALA A 325 -23.03 -14.98 23.35
C ALA A 325 -21.89 -13.94 23.44
N LEU A 326 -21.76 -13.05 22.45
CA LEU A 326 -20.78 -11.97 22.46
C LEU A 326 -21.02 -10.98 23.61
N VAL A 327 -22.28 -10.57 23.82
CA VAL A 327 -22.67 -9.67 24.94
C VAL A 327 -22.37 -10.31 26.30
N LEU A 328 -22.61 -11.62 26.45
CA LEU A 328 -22.24 -12.33 27.68
C LEU A 328 -20.72 -12.36 27.91
N LEU A 329 -19.95 -12.62 26.86
CA LEU A 329 -18.47 -12.68 26.94
C LEU A 329 -17.79 -11.33 27.20
N GLU A 330 -18.50 -10.21 27.07
CA GLU A 330 -18.00 -8.86 27.39
C GLU A 330 -18.10 -8.52 28.90
N ARG A 331 -18.87 -9.26 29.67
CA ARG A 331 -19.00 -9.03 31.12
C ARG A 331 -17.73 -9.51 31.82
N GLU A 332 -17.27 -8.81 32.84
CA GLU A 332 -16.11 -9.20 33.64
C GLU A 332 -16.37 -10.48 34.45
N ASP A 333 -17.64 -10.73 34.85
CA ASP A 333 -18.08 -11.80 35.73
C ASP A 333 -19.01 -12.82 35.03
N PHE A 334 -18.84 -13.06 33.71
CA PHE A 334 -19.68 -13.99 32.96
C PHE A 334 -19.55 -15.45 33.43
N ASP A 335 -20.66 -16.22 33.42
CA ASP A 335 -20.62 -17.66 33.65
C ASP A 335 -20.60 -18.43 32.31
N TRP A 336 -19.62 -19.33 32.18
CA TRP A 336 -19.52 -20.24 31.03
C TRP A 336 -20.76 -21.11 30.81
N ARG A 337 -21.59 -21.32 31.82
CA ARG A 337 -22.83 -22.04 31.68
C ARG A 337 -23.87 -21.24 30.92
N GLU A 338 -24.01 -19.95 31.24
CA GLU A 338 -24.89 -19.05 30.50
C GLU A 338 -24.49 -18.93 29.04
N VAL A 339 -23.18 -18.78 28.75
CA VAL A 339 -22.66 -18.74 27.39
C VAL A 339 -22.94 -20.06 26.66
N ALA A 340 -22.77 -21.20 27.34
CA ALA A 340 -23.04 -22.51 26.76
C ALA A 340 -24.54 -22.72 26.47
N GLU A 341 -25.45 -22.26 27.34
CA GLU A 341 -26.89 -22.34 27.12
C GLU A 341 -27.34 -21.53 25.90
N VAL A 342 -26.76 -20.35 25.70
CA VAL A 342 -27.03 -19.54 24.52
C VAL A 342 -26.51 -20.24 23.26
N ILE A 343 -25.27 -20.69 23.25
CA ILE A 343 -24.65 -21.35 22.10
C ILE A 343 -25.32 -22.70 21.78
N ALA A 344 -25.83 -23.41 22.77
CA ALA A 344 -26.50 -24.69 22.61
C ALA A 344 -27.77 -24.62 21.74
N GLN A 345 -28.30 -23.40 21.50
CA GLN A 345 -29.45 -23.20 20.61
C GLN A 345 -29.07 -23.39 19.11
N ASP A 346 -27.77 -23.36 18.77
CA ASP A 346 -27.29 -23.61 17.42
C ASP A 346 -26.37 -24.85 17.39
N GLN A 347 -26.90 -25.95 16.87
CA GLN A 347 -26.20 -27.23 16.81
C GLN A 347 -24.92 -27.17 15.95
N ASN A 348 -24.87 -26.32 14.91
CA ASN A 348 -23.69 -26.16 14.07
C ASN A 348 -22.57 -25.47 14.86
N LEU A 349 -22.89 -24.41 15.61
CA LEU A 349 -21.95 -23.73 16.49
C LEU A 349 -21.37 -24.70 17.54
N VAL A 350 -22.23 -25.52 18.17
CA VAL A 350 -21.81 -26.54 19.14
C VAL A 350 -20.84 -27.53 18.52
N ALA A 351 -21.17 -28.08 17.36
CA ALA A 351 -20.33 -29.07 16.68
C ALA A 351 -18.95 -28.49 16.33
N GLN A 352 -18.90 -27.28 15.82
CA GLN A 352 -17.66 -26.63 15.42
C GLN A 352 -16.78 -26.24 16.63
N LEU A 353 -17.37 -25.74 17.71
CA LEU A 353 -16.66 -25.45 18.97
C LEU A 353 -16.06 -26.72 19.58
N LEU A 354 -16.79 -27.83 19.61
CA LEU A 354 -16.29 -29.11 20.08
C LEU A 354 -15.18 -29.64 19.18
N LYS A 355 -15.31 -29.49 17.86
CA LYS A 355 -14.31 -29.89 16.87
C LYS A 355 -13.01 -29.09 17.07
N LEU A 356 -13.10 -27.77 17.26
CA LEU A 356 -11.95 -26.91 17.51
C LEU A 356 -11.30 -27.22 18.85
N ALA A 357 -12.07 -27.39 19.92
CA ALA A 357 -11.55 -27.75 21.24
C ALA A 357 -10.82 -29.10 21.22
N ASN A 358 -11.20 -30.00 20.31
CA ASN A 358 -10.55 -31.31 20.13
C ASN A 358 -9.50 -31.34 19.01
N SER A 359 -9.20 -30.22 18.37
CA SER A 359 -8.18 -30.14 17.33
C SER A 359 -6.76 -30.21 17.91
N ALA A 360 -5.79 -30.52 17.06
CA ALA A 360 -4.37 -30.52 17.45
C ALA A 360 -3.86 -29.14 17.97
N LEU A 361 -4.59 -28.06 17.65
CA LEU A 361 -4.25 -26.70 18.08
C LEU A 361 -4.36 -26.50 19.61
N THR A 362 -5.21 -27.27 20.30
CA THR A 362 -5.41 -27.15 21.74
C THR A 362 -4.47 -28.04 22.58
N GLY A 363 -3.81 -29.00 21.94
CA GLY A 363 -2.85 -29.90 22.60
C GLY A 363 -3.44 -30.79 23.70
N LEU A 364 -4.78 -30.97 23.74
CA LEU A 364 -5.45 -31.74 24.78
C LEU A 364 -5.18 -33.24 24.65
N ARG A 365 -4.84 -33.87 25.77
CA ARG A 365 -4.62 -35.32 25.86
C ARG A 365 -5.89 -36.16 25.90
N ARG A 366 -7.05 -35.55 26.21
CA ARG A 366 -8.36 -36.22 26.28
C ARG A 366 -9.39 -35.45 25.50
N LYS A 367 -10.29 -36.18 24.82
CA LYS A 367 -11.39 -35.56 24.06
C LYS A 367 -12.38 -34.88 25.02
N VAL A 368 -12.77 -33.65 24.65
CA VAL A 368 -13.79 -32.86 25.32
C VAL A 368 -15.12 -33.15 24.65
N THR A 369 -16.13 -33.53 25.43
CA THR A 369 -17.48 -33.87 24.96
C THR A 369 -18.55 -32.88 25.46
N SER A 370 -18.23 -32.08 26.48
CA SER A 370 -19.10 -31.06 27.01
C SER A 370 -18.81 -29.69 26.42
N LEU A 371 -19.85 -28.99 25.96
CA LEU A 371 -19.71 -27.63 25.41
C LEU A 371 -19.12 -26.67 26.44
N THR A 372 -19.61 -26.66 27.68
CA THR A 372 -19.09 -25.79 28.74
C THR A 372 -17.61 -26.05 29.02
N THR A 373 -17.18 -27.33 28.96
CA THR A 373 -15.75 -27.67 29.10
C THR A 373 -14.94 -27.18 27.89
N ALA A 374 -15.49 -27.32 26.67
CA ALA A 374 -14.83 -26.82 25.45
C ALA A 374 -14.62 -25.30 25.50
N LEU A 375 -15.62 -24.55 25.92
CA LEU A 375 -15.56 -23.09 26.06
C LEU A 375 -14.53 -22.65 27.10
N ARG A 376 -14.46 -23.34 28.26
CA ARG A 376 -13.46 -23.07 29.30
C ARG A 376 -12.04 -23.36 28.85
N VAL A 377 -11.84 -24.44 28.11
CA VAL A 377 -10.52 -24.82 27.58
C VAL A 377 -10.04 -23.84 26.51
N LEU A 378 -10.94 -23.41 25.64
CA LEU A 378 -10.64 -22.44 24.59
C LEU A 378 -10.38 -21.03 25.17
N GLY A 379 -11.15 -20.64 26.20
CA GLY A 379 -11.12 -19.29 26.77
C GLY A 379 -12.02 -18.30 26.02
N ALA A 380 -12.32 -17.16 26.66
CA ALA A 380 -13.30 -16.20 26.17
C ALA A 380 -12.92 -15.59 24.81
N ARG A 381 -11.66 -15.19 24.65
CA ARG A 381 -11.19 -14.53 23.43
C ARG A 381 -11.20 -15.46 22.20
N PRO A 382 -10.64 -16.68 22.23
CA PRO A 382 -10.77 -17.62 21.11
C PRO A 382 -12.22 -18.01 20.79
N VAL A 383 -13.07 -18.14 21.81
CA VAL A 383 -14.51 -18.40 21.59
C VAL A 383 -15.16 -17.25 20.88
N ARG A 384 -14.91 -16.00 21.32
CA ARG A 384 -15.40 -14.79 20.65
C ARG A 384 -14.94 -14.73 19.18
N ASN A 385 -13.66 -14.97 18.95
CA ASN A 385 -13.07 -14.96 17.60
C ASN A 385 -13.73 -16.01 16.71
N LEU A 386 -13.98 -17.20 17.24
CA LEU A 386 -14.64 -18.26 16.50
C LEU A 386 -16.08 -17.91 16.16
N LEU A 387 -16.85 -17.37 17.11
CA LEU A 387 -18.22 -16.93 16.88
C LEU A 387 -18.30 -15.87 15.76
N LEU A 388 -17.41 -14.89 15.77
CA LEU A 388 -17.30 -13.89 14.71
C LEU A 388 -16.88 -14.52 13.38
N THR A 389 -15.89 -15.41 13.39
CA THR A 389 -15.41 -16.16 12.22
C THR A 389 -16.56 -16.90 11.54
N MET A 390 -17.36 -17.61 12.31
CA MET A 390 -18.47 -18.41 11.81
C MET A 390 -19.61 -17.56 11.26
N THR A 391 -19.80 -16.38 11.82
CA THR A 391 -20.79 -15.43 11.32
C THR A 391 -20.37 -14.82 9.99
N VAL A 392 -19.09 -14.50 9.83
CA VAL A 392 -18.55 -13.85 8.62
C VAL A 392 -18.43 -14.84 7.46
N ARG A 393 -18.07 -16.10 7.74
CA ARG A 393 -17.85 -17.13 6.73
C ARG A 393 -18.99 -17.29 5.71
N PRO A 394 -20.28 -17.37 6.07
CA PRO A 394 -21.38 -17.49 5.10
C PRO A 394 -21.49 -16.32 4.13
N PHE A 395 -21.02 -15.13 4.54
CA PHE A 395 -20.99 -13.95 3.68
C PHE A 395 -19.85 -13.99 2.67
N LEU A 396 -18.79 -14.75 2.97
CA LEU A 396 -17.57 -14.88 2.15
C LEU A 396 -17.58 -16.16 1.28
N GLN A 397 -18.70 -16.90 1.22
CA GLN A 397 -18.78 -18.23 0.57
C GLN A 397 -19.19 -18.22 -0.91
N ALA A 398 -19.50 -17.08 -1.53
CA ALA A 398 -19.70 -17.08 -2.99
C ALA A 398 -18.40 -17.44 -3.73
N PRO A 399 -18.43 -18.09 -4.92
CA PRO A 399 -17.21 -18.56 -5.60
C PRO A 399 -16.13 -17.50 -5.86
N SER A 400 -16.52 -16.23 -5.99
CA SER A 400 -15.62 -15.07 -6.07
C SER A 400 -15.11 -14.62 -4.69
N GLU A 401 -15.74 -15.06 -3.61
CA GLU A 401 -15.51 -14.66 -2.22
C GLU A 401 -14.68 -15.69 -1.43
N LEU A 402 -14.48 -16.92 -1.97
CA LEU A 402 -13.59 -17.94 -1.39
C LEU A 402 -12.17 -17.42 -1.19
N LYS A 403 -11.63 -16.70 -2.19
CA LYS A 403 -10.31 -16.08 -2.07
C LYS A 403 -10.26 -14.97 -1.01
N LEU A 404 -11.38 -14.27 -0.80
CA LEU A 404 -11.48 -13.23 0.23
C LEU A 404 -11.45 -13.85 1.63
N TRP A 405 -12.11 -14.98 1.83
CA TRP A 405 -12.05 -15.74 3.08
C TRP A 405 -10.62 -16.20 3.40
N GLU A 406 -9.96 -16.89 2.45
CA GLU A 406 -8.58 -17.34 2.59
C GLU A 406 -7.64 -16.19 2.91
N HIS A 407 -7.78 -15.06 2.21
CA HIS A 407 -7.02 -13.84 2.44
C HIS A 407 -7.24 -13.28 3.86
N SER A 408 -8.48 -13.13 4.29
CA SER A 408 -8.82 -12.58 5.61
C SER A 408 -8.31 -13.47 6.74
N LEU A 409 -8.43 -14.80 6.60
CA LEU A 409 -7.92 -15.75 7.56
C LEU A 409 -6.38 -15.71 7.63
N ALA A 410 -5.71 -15.69 6.47
CA ALA A 410 -4.25 -15.56 6.42
C ALA A 410 -3.78 -14.24 7.05
N CYS A 411 -4.46 -13.14 6.76
CA CYS A 411 -4.16 -11.84 7.35
C CYS A 411 -4.29 -11.86 8.87
N GLY A 412 -5.37 -12.47 9.40
CA GLY A 412 -5.56 -12.65 10.83
C GLY A 412 -4.43 -13.46 11.48
N LEU A 413 -4.01 -14.57 10.87
CA LEU A 413 -2.92 -15.42 11.37
C LEU A 413 -1.58 -14.70 11.35
N VAL A 414 -1.25 -13.97 10.28
CA VAL A 414 -0.03 -13.16 10.20
C VAL A 414 -0.06 -12.06 11.24
N ALA A 415 -1.17 -11.33 11.36
CA ALA A 415 -1.34 -10.26 12.34
C ALA A 415 -1.17 -10.78 13.79
N LYS A 416 -1.76 -11.94 14.10
CA LYS A 416 -1.57 -12.62 15.38
C LYS A 416 -0.11 -12.94 15.65
N ARG A 417 0.63 -13.45 14.66
CA ARG A 417 2.04 -13.78 14.79
C ARG A 417 2.90 -12.53 15.01
N LEU A 418 2.60 -11.44 14.30
CA LEU A 418 3.22 -10.13 14.51
C LEU A 418 3.01 -9.64 15.95
N ALA A 419 1.78 -9.73 16.45
CA ALA A 419 1.45 -9.31 17.82
C ALA A 419 2.15 -10.14 18.89
N GLN A 420 2.29 -11.46 18.69
CA GLN A 420 3.04 -12.35 19.59
C GLN A 420 4.52 -11.97 19.70
N GLN A 421 5.10 -11.45 18.62
CA GLN A 421 6.51 -11.07 18.60
C GLN A 421 6.76 -9.66 19.13
N THR A 422 5.86 -8.72 18.82
CA THR A 422 5.99 -7.32 19.24
C THR A 422 5.50 -7.08 20.67
N GLN A 423 4.54 -7.86 21.14
CA GLN A 423 3.87 -7.70 22.44
C GLN A 423 3.22 -6.31 22.66
N LEU A 424 2.91 -5.60 21.58
CA LEU A 424 2.30 -4.26 21.61
C LEU A 424 0.77 -4.30 21.65
N VAL A 425 0.17 -5.41 21.20
CA VAL A 425 -1.28 -5.62 21.14
C VAL A 425 -1.61 -7.05 21.52
N ASP A 426 -2.86 -7.27 21.90
CA ASP A 426 -3.34 -8.63 22.13
C ASP A 426 -3.39 -9.44 20.83
N PRO A 427 -2.74 -10.61 20.76
CA PRO A 427 -2.71 -11.41 19.53
C PRO A 427 -4.09 -11.89 19.08
N GLU A 428 -5.05 -12.10 19.99
CA GLU A 428 -6.40 -12.53 19.65
C GLU A 428 -7.24 -11.37 19.10
N GLU A 429 -7.04 -10.17 19.61
CA GLU A 429 -7.70 -8.97 19.10
C GLU A 429 -7.27 -8.66 17.67
N VAL A 430 -5.96 -8.68 17.42
CA VAL A 430 -5.47 -8.39 16.07
C VAL A 430 -5.83 -9.49 15.07
N PHE A 431 -5.92 -10.75 15.51
CA PHE A 431 -6.45 -11.84 14.69
C PHE A 431 -7.88 -11.54 14.23
N THR A 432 -8.75 -11.14 15.18
CA THR A 432 -10.13 -10.78 14.88
C THR A 432 -10.21 -9.61 13.90
N ALA A 433 -9.41 -8.56 14.12
CA ALA A 433 -9.36 -7.43 13.20
C ALA A 433 -8.93 -7.86 11.79
N GLY A 434 -7.90 -8.73 11.70
CA GLY A 434 -7.44 -9.29 10.43
C GLY A 434 -8.48 -10.14 9.71
N LEU A 435 -9.30 -10.87 10.45
CA LEU A 435 -10.38 -11.65 9.87
C LEU A 435 -11.50 -10.78 9.30
N LEU A 436 -11.75 -9.63 9.90
CA LEU A 436 -12.89 -8.74 9.59
C LEU A 436 -12.53 -7.58 8.64
N HIS A 437 -11.22 -7.33 8.39
CA HIS A 437 -10.77 -6.10 7.74
C HIS A 437 -11.39 -5.85 6.36
N ASP A 438 -11.62 -6.90 5.62
CA ASP A 438 -12.10 -6.87 4.22
C ASP A 438 -13.61 -7.11 4.09
N ILE A 439 -14.38 -7.20 5.20
CA ILE A 439 -15.81 -7.52 5.17
C ILE A 439 -16.62 -6.53 4.32
N GLY A 440 -16.20 -5.29 4.25
CA GLY A 440 -16.85 -4.27 3.43
C GLY A 440 -16.81 -4.55 1.93
N LYS A 441 -15.85 -5.33 1.43
CA LYS A 441 -15.81 -5.77 0.02
C LYS A 441 -17.06 -6.56 -0.33
N THR A 442 -17.49 -7.42 0.57
CA THR A 442 -18.72 -8.21 0.38
C THR A 442 -19.96 -7.32 0.24
N LEU A 443 -20.06 -6.26 1.06
CA LEU A 443 -21.16 -5.33 0.97
C LEU A 443 -21.15 -4.55 -0.34
N LEU A 444 -19.99 -4.03 -0.76
CA LEU A 444 -19.86 -3.33 -2.04
C LEU A 444 -20.15 -4.22 -3.24
N MET A 445 -19.72 -5.50 -3.20
CA MET A 445 -20.05 -6.49 -4.23
C MET A 445 -21.54 -6.78 -4.31
N ARG A 446 -22.24 -6.84 -3.18
CA ARG A 446 -23.70 -7.05 -3.14
C ARG A 446 -24.48 -5.80 -3.51
N PHE A 447 -23.98 -4.63 -3.13
CA PHE A 447 -24.57 -3.34 -3.49
C PHE A 447 -24.64 -3.15 -5.01
N SER A 448 -23.52 -3.29 -5.71
CA SER A 448 -23.46 -3.16 -7.16
C SER A 448 -22.40 -4.12 -7.74
N PRO A 449 -22.80 -5.37 -8.09
CA PRO A 449 -21.89 -6.35 -8.65
C PRO A 449 -21.23 -5.89 -9.95
N GLN A 450 -21.93 -5.04 -10.73
CA GLN A 450 -21.41 -4.50 -11.99
C GLN A 450 -20.33 -3.45 -11.73
N SER A 451 -20.58 -2.51 -10.82
CA SER A 451 -19.61 -1.48 -10.46
C SER A 451 -18.40 -2.06 -9.74
N TYR A 452 -18.59 -3.09 -8.91
CA TYR A 452 -17.47 -3.77 -8.27
C TYR A 452 -16.59 -4.55 -9.27
N ARG A 453 -17.16 -5.10 -10.34
CA ARG A 453 -16.37 -5.67 -11.45
C ARG A 453 -15.51 -4.60 -12.13
N ARG A 454 -16.01 -3.37 -12.30
CA ARG A 454 -15.20 -2.25 -12.80
C ARG A 454 -14.06 -1.91 -11.85
N VAL A 455 -14.30 -1.90 -10.54
CA VAL A 455 -13.25 -1.74 -9.52
C VAL A 455 -12.13 -2.76 -9.74
N GLN A 456 -12.47 -4.03 -9.86
CA GLN A 456 -11.50 -5.12 -10.08
C GLN A 456 -10.73 -4.94 -11.40
N GLN A 457 -11.41 -4.56 -12.48
CA GLN A 457 -10.78 -4.30 -13.78
C GLN A 457 -9.79 -3.14 -13.74
N ILE A 458 -10.16 -2.03 -13.09
CA ILE A 458 -9.27 -0.86 -12.91
C ILE A 458 -8.07 -1.27 -12.06
N ALA A 459 -8.29 -1.91 -10.91
CA ALA A 459 -7.23 -2.34 -10.01
C ALA A 459 -6.24 -3.29 -10.70
N GLN A 460 -6.74 -4.27 -11.44
CA GLN A 460 -5.90 -5.22 -12.19
C GLN A 460 -5.13 -4.55 -13.33
N ARG A 461 -5.79 -3.70 -14.15
CA ARG A 461 -5.17 -3.00 -15.28
C ARG A 461 -4.03 -2.09 -14.82
N GLN A 462 -4.22 -1.39 -13.71
CA GLN A 462 -3.27 -0.41 -13.21
C GLN A 462 -2.26 -1.00 -12.22
N GLY A 463 -2.51 -2.21 -11.70
CA GLY A 463 -1.72 -2.81 -10.63
C GLY A 463 -1.81 -1.98 -9.35
N CYS A 464 -2.98 -1.45 -9.02
CA CYS A 464 -3.22 -0.68 -7.82
C CYS A 464 -4.15 -1.41 -6.83
N PRO A 465 -4.12 -1.05 -5.53
CA PRO A 465 -5.07 -1.60 -4.56
C PRO A 465 -6.52 -1.28 -4.90
N THR A 466 -7.42 -2.21 -4.59
CA THR A 466 -8.85 -2.06 -4.88
C THR A 466 -9.47 -0.84 -4.21
N PHE A 467 -9.03 -0.48 -3.01
CA PHE A 467 -9.60 0.66 -2.27
C PHE A 467 -9.49 1.99 -3.04
N ILE A 468 -8.46 2.16 -3.90
CA ILE A 468 -8.33 3.35 -4.76
C ILE A 468 -9.39 3.35 -5.85
N ALA A 469 -9.58 2.20 -6.51
CA ALA A 469 -10.62 2.06 -7.53
C ALA A 469 -12.03 2.13 -6.91
N GLU A 470 -12.23 1.60 -5.69
CA GLU A 470 -13.47 1.74 -4.94
C GLU A 470 -13.78 3.21 -4.65
N ARG A 471 -12.80 3.99 -4.19
CA ARG A 471 -12.96 5.43 -3.96
C ARG A 471 -13.40 6.14 -5.25
N LEU A 472 -12.79 5.81 -6.39
CA LEU A 472 -13.16 6.39 -7.68
C LEU A 472 -14.60 6.07 -8.08
N ILE A 473 -15.02 4.81 -7.93
CA ILE A 473 -16.33 4.34 -8.39
C ILE A 473 -17.44 4.69 -7.40
N PHE A 474 -17.23 4.42 -6.11
CA PHE A 474 -18.24 4.49 -5.06
C PHE A 474 -18.13 5.73 -4.15
N SER A 475 -17.05 6.50 -4.20
CA SER A 475 -16.66 7.55 -3.23
C SER A 475 -16.38 7.04 -1.82
N VAL A 476 -16.50 5.75 -1.59
CA VAL A 476 -16.22 5.07 -0.32
C VAL A 476 -15.36 3.85 -0.57
N THR A 477 -14.67 3.40 0.47
CA THR A 477 -13.83 2.20 0.42
C THR A 477 -14.46 1.07 1.22
N HIS A 478 -14.05 -0.17 0.94
CA HIS A 478 -14.47 -1.32 1.77
C HIS A 478 -14.04 -1.16 3.23
N ALA A 479 -12.96 -0.45 3.52
CA ALA A 479 -12.50 -0.18 4.89
C ALA A 479 -13.53 0.64 5.67
N GLU A 480 -14.07 1.70 5.06
CA GLU A 480 -15.10 2.55 5.66
C GLU A 480 -16.43 1.81 5.80
N VAL A 481 -16.85 1.10 4.74
CA VAL A 481 -18.08 0.29 4.76
C VAL A 481 -17.99 -0.85 5.76
N GLY A 482 -16.82 -1.50 5.87
CA GLY A 482 -16.55 -2.54 6.85
C GLY A 482 -16.64 -2.02 8.29
N SER A 483 -15.98 -0.88 8.56
CA SER A 483 -16.05 -0.21 9.87
C SER A 483 -17.48 0.11 10.28
N TRP A 484 -18.25 0.72 9.37
CA TRP A 484 -19.67 1.01 9.60
C TRP A 484 -20.51 -0.25 9.92
N LEU A 485 -20.25 -1.36 9.22
CA LEU A 485 -20.92 -2.63 9.50
C LEU A 485 -20.59 -3.15 10.90
N LEU A 486 -19.30 -3.10 11.29
CA LEU A 486 -18.83 -3.52 12.60
C LEU A 486 -19.46 -2.68 13.73
N GLU A 487 -19.60 -1.37 13.55
CA GLU A 487 -20.31 -0.50 14.49
C GLU A 487 -21.79 -0.91 14.66
N ARG A 488 -22.48 -1.23 13.57
CA ARG A 488 -23.85 -1.76 13.63
C ARG A 488 -23.93 -3.12 14.31
N TRP A 489 -22.90 -3.93 14.20
CA TRP A 489 -22.78 -5.18 14.95
C TRP A 489 -22.36 -4.97 16.41
N ARG A 490 -22.19 -3.72 16.85
CA ARG A 490 -21.70 -3.35 18.18
C ARG A 490 -20.35 -3.97 18.52
N ILE A 491 -19.49 -4.13 17.52
CA ILE A 491 -18.10 -4.52 17.73
C ILE A 491 -17.36 -3.33 18.37
N PRO A 492 -16.47 -3.55 19.35
CA PRO A 492 -15.78 -2.48 20.05
C PRO A 492 -15.06 -1.51 19.12
N LEU A 493 -15.12 -0.22 19.43
CA LEU A 493 -14.60 0.88 18.62
C LEU A 493 -13.13 0.69 18.12
N PRO A 494 -12.18 0.14 18.93
CA PRO A 494 -10.82 -0.09 18.45
C PRO A 494 -10.73 -0.99 17.20
N PHE A 495 -11.63 -1.97 17.06
CA PHE A 495 -11.70 -2.82 15.86
C PHE A 495 -12.24 -2.05 14.67
N CYS A 496 -13.31 -1.27 14.87
CA CYS A 496 -13.90 -0.44 13.82
C CYS A 496 -12.85 0.55 13.27
N GLU A 497 -12.13 1.23 14.16
CA GLU A 497 -11.04 2.14 13.79
C GLU A 497 -9.88 1.44 13.08
N ALA A 498 -9.50 0.23 13.52
CA ALA A 498 -8.45 -0.54 12.88
C ALA A 498 -8.85 -0.94 11.46
N VAL A 499 -10.10 -1.39 11.28
CA VAL A 499 -10.64 -1.75 9.97
C VAL A 499 -10.76 -0.52 9.07
N ALA A 500 -11.23 0.62 9.60
CA ALA A 500 -11.33 1.87 8.83
C ALA A 500 -9.98 2.36 8.29
N SER A 501 -8.89 2.13 9.03
CA SER A 501 -7.57 2.68 8.74
C SER A 501 -6.54 1.65 8.26
N HIS A 502 -6.94 0.42 7.96
CA HIS A 502 -5.98 -0.65 7.64
C HIS A 502 -5.19 -0.45 6.33
N HIS A 503 -5.58 0.49 5.49
CA HIS A 503 -4.82 0.89 4.30
C HIS A 503 -3.94 2.12 4.52
N THR A 504 -4.28 2.96 5.50
CA THR A 504 -3.61 4.24 5.78
C THR A 504 -3.46 4.42 7.28
N PRO A 505 -2.61 3.64 7.96
CA PRO A 505 -2.42 3.78 9.40
C PRO A 505 -1.75 5.13 9.70
N VAL A 506 -2.48 6.00 10.36
CA VAL A 506 -2.10 7.40 10.55
C VAL A 506 -1.09 7.60 11.68
N SER A 507 -0.90 6.64 12.59
CA SER A 507 -0.08 6.85 13.78
C SER A 507 0.35 5.55 14.46
N GLU A 508 1.58 5.52 14.98
CA GLU A 508 2.07 4.48 15.90
C GLU A 508 1.23 4.37 17.19
N THR A 509 0.41 5.39 17.47
CA THR A 509 -0.50 5.40 18.62
C THR A 509 -1.69 4.43 18.49
N LYS A 510 -1.90 3.85 17.30
CA LYS A 510 -2.95 2.84 17.04
C LYS A 510 -2.32 1.49 16.67
N PRO A 511 -1.74 0.77 17.63
CA PRO A 511 -0.95 -0.44 17.33
C PRO A 511 -1.78 -1.57 16.69
N LEU A 512 -3.10 -1.65 16.94
CA LEU A 512 -3.98 -2.63 16.30
C LEU A 512 -4.04 -2.39 14.77
N ALA A 513 -4.27 -1.15 14.34
CA ALA A 513 -4.30 -0.78 12.93
C ALA A 513 -2.95 -1.01 12.23
N TRP A 514 -1.84 -0.73 12.93
CA TRP A 514 -0.49 -0.97 12.43
C TRP A 514 -0.21 -2.44 12.16
N HIS A 515 -0.54 -3.32 13.10
CA HIS A 515 -0.36 -4.76 12.91
C HIS A 515 -1.20 -5.28 11.74
N LEU A 516 -2.43 -4.80 11.63
CA LEU A 516 -3.34 -5.16 10.55
C LEU A 516 -2.83 -4.70 9.19
N PHE A 517 -2.38 -3.46 9.09
CA PHE A 517 -1.76 -2.93 7.87
C PHE A 517 -0.58 -3.79 7.41
N TRP A 518 0.37 -4.07 8.31
CA TRP A 518 1.55 -4.85 7.97
C TRP A 518 1.22 -6.30 7.61
N ALA A 519 0.29 -6.92 8.33
CA ALA A 519 -0.16 -8.26 7.99
C ALA A 519 -0.74 -8.32 6.57
N ASN A 520 -1.58 -7.37 6.21
CA ASN A 520 -2.16 -7.26 4.87
C ASN A 520 -1.07 -7.05 3.81
N GLN A 521 -0.08 -6.17 4.06
CA GLN A 521 1.06 -5.96 3.15
C GLN A 521 1.89 -7.24 2.96
N PHE A 522 2.16 -8.00 4.02
CA PHE A 522 2.90 -9.27 3.92
C PHE A 522 2.18 -10.32 3.07
N ILE A 523 0.86 -10.44 3.22
CA ILE A 523 0.07 -11.37 2.42
C ILE A 523 0.10 -10.98 0.94
N HIS A 524 -0.11 -9.72 0.60
CA HIS A 524 -0.02 -9.25 -0.79
C HIS A 524 1.37 -9.47 -1.39
N PHE A 525 2.43 -9.24 -0.61
CA PHE A 525 3.80 -9.53 -1.03
C PHE A 525 4.02 -11.00 -1.39
N ALA A 526 3.56 -11.91 -0.52
CA ALA A 526 3.78 -13.34 -0.71
C ALA A 526 2.91 -13.95 -1.82
N LEU A 527 1.75 -13.36 -2.10
CA LEU A 527 0.89 -13.76 -3.23
C LEU A 527 1.36 -13.18 -4.57
N GLY A 528 2.43 -12.35 -4.58
CA GLY A 528 2.97 -11.72 -5.77
C GLY A 528 2.15 -10.54 -6.29
N ASP A 529 1.12 -10.12 -5.53
CA ASP A 529 0.22 -9.06 -5.96
C ASP A 529 0.86 -7.67 -5.88
N MET A 530 1.80 -7.47 -4.94
CA MET A 530 2.59 -6.23 -4.86
C MET A 530 3.92 -6.41 -4.11
N PRO A 531 5.07 -6.08 -4.69
CA PRO A 531 6.33 -6.00 -3.96
C PRO A 531 6.28 -4.86 -2.93
N LEU A 532 6.61 -5.13 -1.66
CA LEU A 532 6.74 -4.13 -0.59
C LEU A 532 7.63 -2.94 -0.98
N ALA A 533 8.64 -3.19 -1.82
CA ALA A 533 9.53 -2.17 -2.38
C ALA A 533 8.79 -1.13 -3.25
N LYS A 534 7.63 -1.46 -3.82
CA LYS A 534 6.86 -0.51 -4.65
C LYS A 534 6.30 0.67 -3.85
N TRP A 535 6.20 0.56 -2.52
CA TRP A 535 5.56 1.56 -1.67
C TRP A 535 6.53 2.42 -0.86
N GLY A 536 7.85 2.17 -0.94
CA GLY A 536 8.81 2.86 -0.06
C GLY A 536 8.60 2.62 1.44
N ILE A 537 7.73 1.67 1.77
CA ILE A 537 7.19 1.45 3.12
C ILE A 537 8.22 0.81 4.05
N THR A 538 9.27 0.18 3.51
CA THR A 538 10.35 -0.41 4.31
C THR A 538 11.08 0.62 5.19
N SER A 539 11.08 1.90 4.79
CA SER A 539 11.63 3.00 5.59
C SER A 539 10.69 3.47 6.72
N LEU A 540 9.42 3.09 6.65
CA LEU A 540 8.39 3.41 7.66
C LEU A 540 8.17 2.27 8.65
N LEU A 541 8.95 1.18 8.57
CA LEU A 541 8.82 0.03 9.45
C LEU A 541 9.18 0.43 10.88
N PRO A 542 8.26 0.26 11.84
CA PRO A 542 8.61 0.44 13.23
C PRO A 542 9.75 -0.50 13.64
N PRO A 543 10.70 -0.06 14.49
CA PRO A 543 11.81 -0.91 14.95
C PRO A 543 11.37 -2.25 15.53
N ALA A 544 10.18 -2.32 16.14
CA ALA A 544 9.59 -3.55 16.67
C ALA A 544 9.32 -4.64 15.62
N PHE A 545 9.18 -4.26 14.34
CA PHE A 545 8.96 -5.20 13.24
C PHE A 545 10.24 -5.62 12.51
N HIS A 546 11.37 -4.94 12.74
CA HIS A 546 12.64 -5.24 12.05
C HIS A 546 13.08 -6.71 12.15
N PRO A 547 12.96 -7.41 13.31
CA PRO A 547 13.34 -8.81 13.41
C PRO A 547 12.50 -9.74 12.53
N ILE A 548 11.24 -9.36 12.28
CA ILE A 548 10.26 -10.14 11.51
C ILE A 548 10.56 -10.02 10.01
N PHE A 549 11.08 -8.85 9.61
CA PHE A 549 11.41 -8.57 8.22
C PHE A 549 12.60 -9.37 7.67
N ALA A 550 13.34 -10.07 8.53
CA ALA A 550 14.43 -10.93 8.09
C ALA A 550 13.95 -12.12 7.23
N ASN A 551 12.69 -12.56 7.37
CA ASN A 551 12.14 -13.65 6.55
C ASN A 551 10.60 -13.56 6.43
N PRO A 552 10.05 -12.59 5.71
CA PRO A 552 8.61 -12.39 5.58
C PRO A 552 7.92 -13.54 4.84
N GLU A 553 8.61 -14.16 3.86
CA GLU A 553 8.06 -15.29 3.10
C GLU A 553 7.78 -16.50 4.00
N LYS A 554 8.69 -16.81 4.93
CA LYS A 554 8.50 -17.91 5.89
C LYS A 554 7.29 -17.68 6.78
N LEU A 555 7.12 -16.45 7.28
CA LEU A 555 5.98 -16.07 8.12
C LEU A 555 4.65 -16.32 7.38
N VAL A 556 4.59 -15.91 6.13
CA VAL A 556 3.37 -16.06 5.32
C VAL A 556 3.14 -17.53 4.92
N GLN A 557 4.20 -18.28 4.57
CA GLN A 557 4.07 -19.71 4.27
C GLN A 557 3.57 -20.50 5.48
N GLU A 558 4.04 -20.19 6.68
CA GLU A 558 3.53 -20.79 7.93
C GLU A 558 2.06 -20.45 8.15
N ALA A 559 1.65 -19.19 7.89
CA ALA A 559 0.26 -18.77 8.00
C ALA A 559 -0.63 -19.49 6.96
N ILE A 560 -0.21 -19.57 5.70
CA ILE A 560 -0.95 -20.27 4.64
C ILE A 560 -1.10 -21.78 4.96
N ALA A 561 -0.06 -22.40 5.51
CA ALA A 561 -0.16 -23.79 5.96
C ALA A 561 -1.19 -23.97 7.10
N GLN A 562 -1.27 -22.99 8.01
CA GLN A 562 -2.27 -22.98 9.06
C GLN A 562 -3.69 -22.71 8.52
N VAL A 563 -3.87 -21.90 7.48
CA VAL A 563 -5.18 -21.68 6.83
C VAL A 563 -5.80 -23.01 6.41
N LYS A 564 -5.05 -23.86 5.72
CA LYS A 564 -5.53 -25.20 5.32
C LYS A 564 -5.91 -26.07 6.51
N SER A 565 -5.16 -25.97 7.62
CA SER A 565 -5.46 -26.72 8.84
C SER A 565 -6.74 -26.23 9.51
N VAL A 566 -6.96 -24.91 9.55
CA VAL A 566 -8.18 -24.29 10.10
C VAL A 566 -9.38 -24.60 9.22
N GLU A 567 -9.23 -24.52 7.91
CA GLU A 567 -10.31 -24.89 6.97
C GLU A 567 -10.74 -26.34 7.14
N ASN A 568 -9.78 -27.27 7.22
CA ASN A 568 -10.08 -28.69 7.49
C ASN A 568 -10.72 -28.92 8.87
N ALA A 569 -10.47 -28.06 9.85
CA ALA A 569 -11.10 -28.12 11.15
C ALA A 569 -12.52 -27.51 11.17
N LEU A 570 -12.81 -26.59 10.23
CA LEU A 570 -14.12 -25.92 10.09
C LEU A 570 -15.04 -26.60 9.06
N LEU A 571 -14.51 -27.44 8.16
CA LEU A 571 -15.27 -28.35 7.29
C LEU A 571 -15.62 -29.63 8.03
#